data_d84651fdecba25a630f9d875c0965e70
#
_entry.id   d84651fdecba25a630f9d875c0965e70
#
_cell.length_a   1.000
_cell.length_b   1.000
_cell.length_c   1.000
_cell.angle_alpha   90.00
_cell.angle_beta   90.00
_cell.angle_gamma   90.00
#
_symmetry.space_group_name_H-M   'P 1'
#
loop_
_entity.id
_entity.type
_entity.pdbx_description
1 polymer ?
#
loop_
_entity_poly.entity_id
_entity_poly.type
_entity_poly.pdbx_seq_one_letter_code
_entity_poly.pdbx_strand_id
1 'polypeptide(L)'
;MDITVNILLTIATAATPLLIAAIGELVVERSGVLNLGVEGMMIMGAVGGFGAGYLTGSPWIGLLAAIVVGALFSLLFAVMTLSLATNQVATGLSLTLLGLGLSGMIGTSFVGQPGVRLPNLDIPGLNSIPVVGKLIFGQDPLFYVSIGLTAAVMWFLFRTRTGLTLRSIGDSHASAHALGIKVIRYRYLAVIFGGACAGLAGGHLSLVYTPQWVENMSAGRGWIALALVVFASWRPWRVLAGAYIFGAVWIGQLHAQAFGIPVPSQFLSSLPYLATIVVLVLISRNKRLTMMNTPASLGQPFVPDR
;
A
#
# COMPACT_ATOMS: atom_id res chain seq x y z
N MET A 1 31.64 -3.04 -3.28
CA MET A 1 30.39 -3.19 -2.49
C MET A 1 29.80 -4.53 -2.91
N ASP A 2 29.52 -5.41 -1.99
CA ASP A 2 29.07 -6.76 -2.36
C ASP A 2 27.73 -6.70 -3.09
N ILE A 3 27.64 -7.39 -4.22
CA ILE A 3 26.41 -7.49 -5.05
C ILE A 3 25.21 -7.84 -4.18
N THR A 4 25.42 -8.71 -3.19
CA THR A 4 24.40 -9.14 -2.23
C THR A 4 23.82 -7.98 -1.42
N VAL A 5 24.66 -7.04 -0.95
CA VAL A 5 24.19 -5.89 -0.17
C VAL A 5 23.34 -4.96 -1.04
N ASN A 6 23.74 -4.74 -2.29
CA ASN A 6 22.96 -3.92 -3.24
C ASN A 6 21.60 -4.55 -3.55
N ILE A 7 21.55 -5.87 -3.73
CA ILE A 7 20.29 -6.61 -3.93
C ILE A 7 19.36 -6.42 -2.72
N LEU A 8 19.87 -6.58 -1.50
CA LEU A 8 19.08 -6.42 -0.28
C LEU A 8 18.55 -4.99 -0.11
N LEU A 9 19.37 -3.97 -0.41
CA LEU A 9 18.95 -2.57 -0.42
C LEU A 9 17.81 -2.33 -1.42
N THR A 10 17.94 -2.86 -2.64
CA THR A 10 16.92 -2.71 -3.68
C THR A 10 15.62 -3.44 -3.30
N ILE A 11 15.73 -4.60 -2.64
CA ILE A 11 14.56 -5.33 -2.11
C ILE A 11 13.83 -4.47 -1.06
N ALA A 12 14.56 -3.86 -0.14
CA ALA A 12 13.98 -2.99 0.89
C ALA A 12 13.22 -1.81 0.26
N THR A 13 13.85 -1.12 -0.70
CA THR A 13 13.21 -0.01 -1.42
C THR A 13 11.99 -0.46 -2.22
N ALA A 14 12.03 -1.63 -2.88
CA ALA A 14 10.90 -2.17 -3.64
C ALA A 14 9.73 -2.64 -2.75
N ALA A 15 10.03 -3.15 -1.55
CA ALA A 15 9.03 -3.61 -0.59
C ALA A 15 8.31 -2.45 0.12
N THR A 16 8.96 -1.30 0.29
CA THR A 16 8.43 -0.16 1.05
C THR A 16 7.06 0.32 0.56
N PRO A 17 6.82 0.62 -0.72
CA PRO A 17 5.52 1.09 -1.18
C PRO A 17 4.43 0.02 -1.06
N LEU A 18 4.76 -1.26 -1.28
CA LEU A 18 3.83 -2.37 -1.08
C LEU A 18 3.41 -2.49 0.39
N LEU A 19 4.38 -2.36 1.31
CA LEU A 19 4.13 -2.43 2.74
C LEU A 19 3.22 -1.28 3.21
N ILE A 20 3.52 -0.05 2.81
CA ILE A 20 2.74 1.13 3.19
C ILE A 20 1.29 1.01 2.70
N ALA A 21 1.09 0.66 1.42
CA ALA A 21 -0.24 0.49 0.84
C ALA A 21 -1.01 -0.66 1.52
N ALA A 22 -0.36 -1.82 1.72
CA ALA A 22 -0.99 -2.98 2.32
C ALA A 22 -1.33 -2.78 3.81
N ILE A 23 -0.52 -2.05 4.58
CA ILE A 23 -0.84 -1.71 5.97
C ILE A 23 -2.02 -0.73 6.05
N GLY A 24 -2.10 0.22 5.13
CA GLY A 24 -3.26 1.09 5.01
C GLY A 24 -4.54 0.31 4.71
N GLU A 25 -4.50 -0.54 3.70
CA GLU A 25 -5.64 -1.35 3.28
C GLU A 25 -6.04 -2.39 4.34
N LEU A 26 -5.09 -2.95 5.09
CA LEU A 26 -5.40 -3.83 6.21
C LEU A 26 -6.31 -3.15 7.25
N VAL A 27 -6.12 -1.86 7.53
CA VAL A 27 -6.98 -1.10 8.45
C VAL A 27 -8.38 -0.90 7.84
N VAL A 28 -8.45 -0.62 6.54
CA VAL A 28 -9.72 -0.49 5.80
C VAL A 28 -10.52 -1.79 5.88
N GLU A 29 -9.91 -2.90 5.49
CA GLU A 29 -10.57 -4.21 5.49
C GLU A 29 -10.95 -4.67 6.91
N ARG A 30 -10.12 -4.35 7.93
CA ARG A 30 -10.47 -4.60 9.33
C ARG A 30 -11.70 -3.83 9.81
N SER A 31 -12.10 -2.76 9.13
CA SER A 31 -13.37 -2.06 9.38
C SER A 31 -14.57 -2.68 8.65
N GLY A 32 -14.34 -3.72 7.84
CA GLY A 32 -15.36 -4.38 7.02
C GLY A 32 -15.60 -3.72 5.66
N VAL A 33 -14.71 -2.84 5.21
CA VAL A 33 -14.79 -2.19 3.90
C VAL A 33 -13.78 -2.83 2.96
N LEU A 34 -14.22 -3.22 1.76
CA LEU A 34 -13.38 -3.78 0.71
C LEU A 34 -13.09 -2.70 -0.33
N ASN A 35 -11.85 -2.22 -0.37
CA ASN A 35 -11.47 -1.11 -1.24
C ASN A 35 -10.59 -1.58 -2.41
N LEU A 36 -11.19 -1.87 -3.54
CA LEU A 36 -10.46 -2.22 -4.77
C LEU A 36 -9.89 -1.00 -5.52
N GLY A 37 -10.06 0.21 -4.97
CA GLY A 37 -9.56 1.46 -5.54
C GLY A 37 -8.11 1.82 -5.16
N VAL A 38 -7.42 0.97 -4.41
CA VAL A 38 -6.05 1.23 -3.90
C VAL A 38 -5.07 1.57 -5.03
N GLU A 39 -5.14 0.86 -6.16
CA GLU A 39 -4.29 1.14 -7.33
C GLU A 39 -4.51 2.55 -7.87
N GLY A 40 -5.78 2.97 -7.99
CA GLY A 40 -6.14 4.33 -8.41
C GLY A 40 -5.68 5.39 -7.41
N MET A 41 -5.77 5.11 -6.11
CA MET A 41 -5.27 6.01 -5.06
C MET A 41 -3.75 6.13 -5.07
N MET A 42 -3.04 5.02 -5.31
CA MET A 42 -1.58 5.01 -5.46
C MET A 42 -1.12 5.86 -6.64
N ILE A 43 -1.70 5.64 -7.82
CA ILE A 43 -1.25 6.36 -9.03
C ILE A 43 -1.59 7.84 -8.95
N MET A 44 -2.74 8.22 -8.36
CA MET A 44 -3.08 9.61 -8.09
C MET A 44 -2.13 10.25 -7.07
N GLY A 45 -1.76 9.53 -6.01
CA GLY A 45 -0.72 9.96 -5.07
C GLY A 45 0.63 10.12 -5.73
N ALA A 46 1.00 9.25 -6.67
CA ALA A 46 2.26 9.34 -7.40
C ALA A 46 2.33 10.60 -8.28
N VAL A 47 1.29 10.89 -9.06
CA VAL A 47 1.26 12.10 -9.90
C VAL A 47 1.15 13.37 -9.07
N GLY A 48 0.32 13.39 -8.01
CA GLY A 48 0.19 14.53 -7.12
C GLY A 48 1.46 14.81 -6.34
N GLY A 49 2.12 13.77 -5.87
CA GLY A 49 3.41 13.86 -5.17
C GLY A 49 4.53 14.35 -6.09
N PHE A 50 4.64 13.78 -7.28
CA PHE A 50 5.61 14.24 -8.27
C PHE A 50 5.38 15.70 -8.67
N GLY A 51 4.14 16.04 -9.04
CA GLY A 51 3.80 17.39 -9.49
C GLY A 51 4.08 18.45 -8.43
N ALA A 52 3.66 18.21 -7.18
CA ALA A 52 3.94 19.14 -6.09
C ALA A 52 5.45 19.24 -5.77
N GLY A 53 6.16 18.11 -5.77
CA GLY A 53 7.62 18.08 -5.58
C GLY A 53 8.35 18.83 -6.67
N TYR A 54 7.99 18.64 -7.93
CA TYR A 54 8.56 19.32 -9.08
C TYR A 54 8.32 20.84 -9.04
N LEU A 55 7.08 21.27 -8.79
CA LEU A 55 6.71 22.69 -8.78
C LEU A 55 7.32 23.46 -7.61
N THR A 56 7.51 22.82 -6.46
CA THR A 56 8.03 23.46 -5.24
C THR A 56 9.53 23.24 -5.03
N GLY A 57 10.15 22.33 -5.77
CA GLY A 57 11.54 21.91 -5.56
C GLY A 57 11.76 21.13 -4.25
N SER A 58 10.68 20.73 -3.53
CA SER A 58 10.77 20.06 -2.24
C SER A 58 10.11 18.66 -2.27
N PRO A 59 10.87 17.58 -2.08
CA PRO A 59 10.30 16.23 -2.04
C PRO A 59 9.37 16.01 -0.82
N TRP A 60 9.58 16.75 0.26
CA TRP A 60 8.72 16.68 1.45
C TRP A 60 7.32 17.22 1.19
N ILE A 61 7.22 18.34 0.46
CA ILE A 61 5.92 18.88 0.02
C ILE A 61 5.27 17.90 -0.95
N GLY A 62 6.06 17.28 -1.83
CA GLY A 62 5.58 16.21 -2.69
C GLY A 62 4.97 15.04 -1.92
N LEU A 63 5.61 14.57 -0.86
CA LEU A 63 5.06 13.49 -0.01
C LEU A 63 3.77 13.90 0.69
N LEU A 64 3.71 15.12 1.24
CA LEU A 64 2.48 15.63 1.84
C LEU A 64 1.34 15.72 0.83
N ALA A 65 1.62 16.21 -0.37
CA ALA A 65 0.65 16.27 -1.46
C ALA A 65 0.16 14.85 -1.86
N ALA A 66 1.07 13.87 -1.93
CA ALA A 66 0.72 12.48 -2.21
C ALA A 66 -0.26 11.92 -1.18
N ILE A 67 -0.01 12.15 0.12
CA ILE A 67 -0.90 11.75 1.22
C ILE A 67 -2.28 12.40 1.06
N VAL A 68 -2.32 13.71 0.84
CA VAL A 68 -3.56 14.48 0.71
C VAL A 68 -4.36 14.03 -0.51
N VAL A 69 -3.71 13.87 -1.66
CA VAL A 69 -4.36 13.42 -2.90
C VAL A 69 -4.94 12.02 -2.73
N GLY A 70 -4.18 11.08 -2.15
CA GLY A 70 -4.67 9.74 -1.85
C GLY A 70 -5.85 9.73 -0.89
N ALA A 71 -5.80 10.55 0.17
CA ALA A 71 -6.90 10.70 1.12
C ALA A 71 -8.16 11.31 0.49
N LEU A 72 -8.01 12.33 -0.35
CA LEU A 72 -9.14 12.96 -1.07
C LEU A 72 -9.77 11.97 -2.07
N PHE A 73 -8.93 11.19 -2.76
CA PHE A 73 -9.42 10.21 -3.71
C PHE A 73 -10.14 9.05 -3.01
N SER A 74 -9.66 8.65 -1.81
CA SER A 74 -10.35 7.68 -0.97
C SER A 74 -11.64 8.21 -0.35
N LEU A 75 -11.73 9.52 -0.09
CA LEU A 75 -12.96 10.16 0.37
C LEU A 75 -14.08 10.03 -0.67
N LEU A 76 -13.76 10.15 -1.97
CA LEU A 76 -14.73 9.90 -3.04
C LEU A 76 -15.28 8.46 -2.96
N PHE A 77 -14.38 7.47 -2.80
CA PHE A 77 -14.79 6.08 -2.57
C PHE A 77 -15.68 5.93 -1.32
N ALA A 78 -15.31 6.56 -0.20
CA ALA A 78 -16.05 6.49 1.03
C ALA A 78 -17.47 7.07 0.91
N VAL A 79 -17.62 8.22 0.24
CA VAL A 79 -18.94 8.83 -0.01
C VAL A 79 -19.83 7.89 -0.81
N MET A 80 -19.30 7.32 -1.90
CA MET A 80 -20.07 6.42 -2.74
C MET A 80 -20.47 5.13 -1.99
N THR A 81 -19.54 4.50 -1.30
CA THR A 81 -19.76 3.17 -0.70
C THR A 81 -20.41 3.22 0.69
N LEU A 82 -20.13 4.25 1.49
CA LEU A 82 -20.60 4.33 2.87
C LEU A 82 -21.83 5.23 3.04
N SER A 83 -21.95 6.31 2.28
CA SER A 83 -23.10 7.21 2.35
C SER A 83 -24.18 6.86 1.33
N LEU A 84 -23.79 6.52 0.08
CA LEU A 84 -24.72 6.12 -0.97
C LEU A 84 -24.92 4.61 -1.06
N ALA A 85 -24.24 3.83 -0.22
CA ALA A 85 -24.34 2.37 -0.11
C ALA A 85 -24.17 1.63 -1.47
N THR A 86 -23.32 2.16 -2.38
CA THR A 86 -23.02 1.54 -3.65
C THR A 86 -22.19 0.26 -3.47
N ASN A 87 -22.15 -0.57 -4.52
CA ASN A 87 -21.32 -1.78 -4.51
C ASN A 87 -19.83 -1.43 -4.39
N GLN A 88 -19.17 -1.90 -3.33
CA GLN A 88 -17.78 -1.55 -3.01
C GLN A 88 -16.80 -2.03 -4.07
N VAL A 89 -17.02 -3.21 -4.65
CA VAL A 89 -16.17 -3.79 -5.70
C VAL A 89 -16.25 -2.94 -6.97
N ALA A 90 -17.48 -2.70 -7.45
CA ALA A 90 -17.69 -1.93 -8.67
C ALA A 90 -17.17 -0.49 -8.53
N THR A 91 -17.43 0.16 -7.38
CA THR A 91 -16.96 1.51 -7.10
C THR A 91 -15.43 1.58 -7.04
N GLY A 92 -14.79 0.60 -6.39
CA GLY A 92 -13.33 0.54 -6.30
C GLY A 92 -12.66 0.36 -7.66
N LEU A 93 -13.19 -0.55 -8.49
CA LEU A 93 -12.71 -0.75 -9.86
C LEU A 93 -12.89 0.51 -10.72
N SER A 94 -14.06 1.14 -10.65
CA SER A 94 -14.32 2.40 -11.36
C SER A 94 -13.38 3.52 -10.92
N LEU A 95 -13.10 3.59 -9.61
CA LEU A 95 -12.15 4.56 -9.06
C LEU A 95 -10.73 4.29 -9.54
N THR A 96 -10.33 3.03 -9.68
CA THR A 96 -9.03 2.67 -10.25
C THR A 96 -8.91 3.15 -11.69
N LEU A 97 -9.92 2.90 -12.53
CA LEU A 97 -9.93 3.38 -13.92
C LEU A 97 -9.91 4.91 -14.00
N LEU A 98 -10.69 5.58 -13.14
CA LEU A 98 -10.68 7.03 -13.03
C LEU A 98 -9.29 7.54 -12.63
N GLY A 99 -8.65 6.91 -11.65
CA GLY A 99 -7.30 7.27 -11.19
C GLY A 99 -6.25 7.11 -12.27
N LEU A 100 -6.29 6.01 -13.02
CA LEU A 100 -5.40 5.77 -14.16
C LEU A 100 -5.59 6.84 -15.25
N GLY A 101 -6.83 7.13 -15.63
CA GLY A 101 -7.13 8.15 -16.64
C GLY A 101 -6.73 9.57 -16.21
N LEU A 102 -7.11 9.98 -14.99
CA LEU A 102 -6.77 11.32 -14.48
C LEU A 102 -5.26 11.47 -14.27
N SER A 103 -4.58 10.48 -13.74
CA SER A 103 -3.14 10.54 -13.54
C SER A 103 -2.37 10.63 -14.86
N GLY A 104 -2.83 9.89 -15.89
CA GLY A 104 -2.28 10.00 -17.24
C GLY A 104 -2.46 11.42 -17.81
N MET A 105 -3.68 11.98 -17.72
CA MET A 105 -3.97 13.32 -18.20
C MET A 105 -3.16 14.41 -17.47
N ILE A 106 -3.12 14.40 -16.14
CA ILE A 106 -2.36 15.36 -15.34
C ILE A 106 -0.85 15.16 -15.55
N GLY A 107 -0.43 13.92 -15.66
CA GLY A 107 0.96 13.52 -15.76
C GLY A 107 1.63 13.84 -17.10
N THR A 108 0.87 14.09 -18.16
CA THR A 108 1.42 14.45 -19.49
C THR A 108 2.40 15.62 -19.41
N SER A 109 2.12 16.61 -18.57
CA SER A 109 2.98 17.80 -18.36
C SER A 109 4.30 17.47 -17.67
N PHE A 110 4.40 16.32 -17.03
CA PHE A 110 5.55 15.92 -16.24
C PHE A 110 6.41 14.84 -16.90
N VAL A 111 5.98 14.31 -18.05
CA VAL A 111 6.76 13.30 -18.79
C VAL A 111 8.10 13.89 -19.23
N GLY A 112 9.20 13.19 -18.91
CA GLY A 112 10.56 13.61 -19.25
C GLY A 112 11.13 14.73 -18.37
N GLN A 113 10.39 15.23 -17.39
CA GLN A 113 10.88 16.21 -16.44
C GLN A 113 11.74 15.54 -15.34
N PRO A 114 12.89 16.15 -14.95
CA PRO A 114 13.70 15.62 -13.86
C PRO A 114 12.96 15.75 -12.53
N GLY A 115 12.83 14.65 -11.81
CA GLY A 115 12.19 14.63 -10.50
C GLY A 115 13.08 15.10 -9.37
N VAL A 116 12.46 15.60 -8.30
CA VAL A 116 13.15 15.90 -7.04
C VAL A 116 13.20 14.61 -6.21
N ARG A 117 14.40 14.13 -5.93
CA ARG A 117 14.59 12.90 -5.16
C ARG A 117 14.59 13.19 -3.66
N LEU A 118 13.88 12.36 -2.90
CA LEU A 118 13.96 12.36 -1.44
C LEU A 118 15.36 11.87 -1.02
N PRO A 119 16.09 12.64 -0.17
CA PRO A 119 17.42 12.25 0.29
C PRO A 119 17.35 11.03 1.21
N ASN A 120 18.36 10.17 1.15
CA ASN A 120 18.51 9.09 2.13
C ASN A 120 18.90 9.68 3.50
N LEU A 121 18.51 8.99 4.56
CA LEU A 121 18.92 9.32 5.91
C LEU A 121 20.30 8.68 6.18
N ASP A 122 21.35 9.46 5.97
CA ASP A 122 22.70 9.05 6.35
C ASP A 122 22.93 9.41 7.81
N ILE A 123 22.87 8.43 8.72
CA ILE A 123 23.16 8.65 10.14
C ILE A 123 24.67 8.55 10.34
N PRO A 124 25.36 9.67 10.66
CA PRO A 124 26.81 9.69 10.82
C PRO A 124 27.29 8.67 11.88
N GLY A 125 28.32 7.92 11.57
CA GLY A 125 28.91 6.92 12.47
C GLY A 125 28.26 5.52 12.40
N LEU A 126 26.95 5.40 12.19
CA LEU A 126 26.27 4.12 12.08
C LEU A 126 26.31 3.55 10.66
N ASN A 127 26.38 4.43 9.65
CA ASN A 127 26.48 4.04 8.25
C ASN A 127 27.86 3.43 7.89
N SER A 128 28.90 3.61 8.74
CA SER A 128 30.22 3.04 8.56
C SER A 128 30.34 1.56 8.93
N ILE A 129 29.33 0.99 9.61
CA ILE A 129 29.32 -0.43 9.97
C ILE A 129 29.21 -1.27 8.68
N PRO A 130 30.14 -2.21 8.42
CA PRO A 130 30.09 -3.03 7.21
C PRO A 130 28.76 -3.80 7.11
N VAL A 131 28.13 -3.77 5.93
CA VAL A 131 26.87 -4.45 5.59
C VAL A 131 25.66 -3.91 6.34
N VAL A 132 25.63 -4.01 7.68
CA VAL A 132 24.48 -3.65 8.54
C VAL A 132 24.22 -2.13 8.53
N GLY A 133 25.31 -1.32 8.52
CA GLY A 133 25.19 0.13 8.51
C GLY A 133 24.39 0.65 7.31
N LYS A 134 24.74 0.20 6.14
CA LYS A 134 24.03 0.61 4.90
C LYS A 134 22.64 0.03 4.78
N LEU A 135 22.45 -1.23 5.19
CA LEU A 135 21.15 -1.91 5.12
C LEU A 135 20.10 -1.29 6.06
N ILE A 136 20.53 -0.86 7.26
CA ILE A 136 19.60 -0.38 8.28
C ILE A 136 19.64 1.16 8.40
N PHE A 137 20.78 1.80 8.23
CA PHE A 137 20.97 3.23 8.51
C PHE A 137 21.25 4.11 7.29
N GLY A 138 21.22 3.55 6.08
CA GLY A 138 21.40 4.27 4.81
C GLY A 138 20.17 4.26 3.92
N GLN A 139 18.98 3.98 4.47
CA GLN A 139 17.73 3.89 3.72
C GLN A 139 17.04 5.26 3.61
N ASP A 140 16.06 5.32 2.72
CA ASP A 140 15.20 6.49 2.63
C ASP A 140 14.26 6.62 3.86
N PRO A 141 13.76 7.83 4.18
CA PRO A 141 12.89 8.07 5.33
C PRO A 141 11.62 7.20 5.34
N LEU A 142 11.07 6.89 4.17
CA LEU A 142 9.82 6.13 4.05
C LEU A 142 10.00 4.65 4.39
N PHE A 143 11.22 4.12 4.24
CA PHE A 143 11.55 2.79 4.75
C PHE A 143 11.29 2.70 6.26
N TYR A 144 11.81 3.64 7.05
CA TYR A 144 11.59 3.67 8.50
C TYR A 144 10.14 3.96 8.86
N VAL A 145 9.51 4.87 8.11
CA VAL A 145 8.07 5.14 8.27
C VAL A 145 7.26 3.88 8.03
N SER A 146 7.57 3.04 7.05
CA SER A 146 6.84 1.82 6.74
C SER A 146 6.89 0.80 7.89
N ILE A 147 8.06 0.64 8.51
CA ILE A 147 8.26 -0.24 9.67
C ILE A 147 7.55 0.34 10.91
N GLY A 148 7.73 1.63 11.17
CA GLY A 148 7.05 2.34 12.26
C GLY A 148 5.54 2.30 12.13
N LEU A 149 5.01 2.51 10.91
CA LEU A 149 3.60 2.41 10.59
C LEU A 149 3.06 1.00 10.85
N THR A 150 3.80 -0.03 10.46
CA THR A 150 3.43 -1.42 10.72
C THR A 150 3.33 -1.70 12.22
N ALA A 151 4.31 -1.24 13.01
CA ALA A 151 4.31 -1.37 14.46
C ALA A 151 3.16 -0.57 15.10
N ALA A 152 2.92 0.66 14.64
CA ALA A 152 1.85 1.52 15.12
C ALA A 152 0.47 0.92 14.84
N VAL A 153 0.22 0.41 13.63
CA VAL A 153 -1.05 -0.24 13.27
C VAL A 153 -1.24 -1.54 14.04
N MET A 154 -0.16 -2.32 14.26
CA MET A 154 -0.22 -3.51 15.10
C MET A 154 -0.62 -3.16 16.53
N TRP A 155 0.03 -2.15 17.12
CA TRP A 155 -0.32 -1.68 18.46
C TRP A 155 -1.75 -1.13 18.50
N PHE A 156 -2.12 -0.27 17.54
CA PHE A 156 -3.47 0.30 17.43
C PHE A 156 -4.55 -0.79 17.40
N LEU A 157 -4.44 -1.75 16.48
CA LEU A 157 -5.48 -2.77 16.28
C LEU A 157 -5.59 -3.74 17.46
N PHE A 158 -4.49 -4.06 18.14
CA PHE A 158 -4.49 -5.14 19.14
C PHE A 158 -4.35 -4.68 20.59
N ARG A 159 -3.99 -3.41 20.83
CA ARG A 159 -3.74 -2.87 22.17
C ARG A 159 -4.61 -1.67 22.52
N THR A 160 -5.38 -1.10 21.58
CA THR A 160 -6.23 0.08 21.87
C THR A 160 -7.72 -0.26 21.86
N ARG A 161 -8.51 0.51 22.61
CA ARG A 161 -9.99 0.39 22.62
C ARG A 161 -10.58 0.73 21.25
N THR A 162 -10.07 1.77 20.58
CA THR A 162 -10.48 2.17 19.22
C THR A 162 -10.20 1.08 18.20
N GLY A 163 -9.04 0.41 18.27
CA GLY A 163 -8.72 -0.70 17.40
C GLY A 163 -9.62 -1.93 17.65
N LEU A 164 -9.98 -2.19 18.90
CA LEU A 164 -10.96 -3.22 19.22
C LEU A 164 -12.33 -2.89 18.61
N THR A 165 -12.78 -1.64 18.77
CA THR A 165 -14.04 -1.15 18.17
C THR A 165 -14.02 -1.29 16.65
N LEU A 166 -12.91 -0.92 15.99
CA LEU A 166 -12.78 -1.05 14.53
C LEU A 166 -12.93 -2.52 14.09
N ARG A 167 -12.28 -3.44 14.80
CA ARG A 167 -12.39 -4.89 14.49
C ARG A 167 -13.79 -5.43 14.74
N SER A 168 -14.46 -5.01 15.84
CA SER A 168 -15.85 -5.43 16.11
C SER A 168 -16.82 -4.95 15.02
N ILE A 169 -16.60 -3.77 14.43
CA ILE A 169 -17.36 -3.26 13.29
C ILE A 169 -17.14 -4.17 12.06
N GLY A 170 -15.89 -4.59 11.82
CA GLY A 170 -15.57 -5.51 10.72
C GLY A 170 -16.16 -6.91 10.91
N ASP A 171 -16.28 -7.37 12.15
CA ASP A 171 -16.87 -8.69 12.45
C ASP A 171 -18.40 -8.66 12.38
N SER A 172 -19.06 -7.63 12.96
CA SER A 172 -20.52 -7.45 12.87
C SER A 172 -20.88 -5.97 13.02
N HIS A 173 -21.10 -5.30 11.90
CA HIS A 173 -21.51 -3.90 11.91
C HIS A 173 -22.90 -3.70 12.54
N ALA A 174 -23.81 -4.66 12.39
CA ALA A 174 -25.13 -4.61 12.99
C ALA A 174 -25.06 -4.67 14.53
N SER A 175 -24.29 -5.62 15.08
CA SER A 175 -24.08 -5.73 16.53
C SER A 175 -23.37 -4.52 17.09
N ALA A 176 -22.37 -3.99 16.38
CA ALA A 176 -21.68 -2.77 16.79
C ALA A 176 -22.63 -1.57 16.82
N HIS A 177 -23.51 -1.45 15.82
CA HIS A 177 -24.53 -0.40 15.77
C HIS A 177 -25.54 -0.50 16.93
N ALA A 178 -26.02 -1.70 17.22
CA ALA A 178 -26.95 -1.96 18.34
C ALA A 178 -26.34 -1.57 19.70
N LEU A 179 -25.01 -1.59 19.84
CA LEU A 179 -24.28 -1.10 21.02
C LEU A 179 -24.03 0.42 20.99
N GLY A 180 -24.60 1.17 20.04
CA GLY A 180 -24.47 2.63 19.92
C GLY A 180 -23.17 3.10 19.27
N ILE A 181 -22.39 2.20 18.63
CA ILE A 181 -21.15 2.57 17.95
C ILE A 181 -21.47 3.24 16.60
N LYS A 182 -20.84 4.38 16.32
CA LYS A 182 -21.01 5.13 15.06
C LYS A 182 -20.24 4.46 13.92
N VAL A 183 -20.75 3.35 13.39
CA VAL A 183 -20.12 2.48 12.38
C VAL A 183 -19.59 3.28 11.17
N ILE A 184 -20.43 4.12 10.56
CA ILE A 184 -20.07 4.92 9.38
C ILE A 184 -18.85 5.80 9.65
N ARG A 185 -18.80 6.49 10.80
CA ARG A 185 -17.68 7.36 11.16
C ARG A 185 -16.35 6.59 11.23
N TYR A 186 -16.35 5.42 11.87
CA TYR A 186 -15.14 4.58 11.94
C TYR A 186 -14.69 4.07 10.57
N ARG A 187 -15.64 3.66 9.73
CA ARG A 187 -15.35 3.23 8.35
C ARG A 187 -14.78 4.38 7.50
N TYR A 188 -15.33 5.60 7.61
CA TYR A 188 -14.78 6.78 6.93
C TYR A 188 -13.32 7.04 7.34
N LEU A 189 -13.03 7.05 8.63
CA LEU A 189 -11.67 7.27 9.12
C LEU A 189 -10.70 6.19 8.65
N ALA A 190 -11.13 4.93 8.63
CA ALA A 190 -10.33 3.82 8.12
C ALA A 190 -10.03 3.98 6.62
N VAL A 191 -11.04 4.31 5.80
CA VAL A 191 -10.88 4.50 4.35
C VAL A 191 -9.96 5.67 4.04
N ILE A 192 -10.13 6.82 4.72
CA ILE A 192 -9.25 7.99 4.56
C ILE A 192 -7.81 7.64 4.93
N PHE A 193 -7.61 6.93 6.05
CA PHE A 193 -6.29 6.45 6.45
C PHE A 193 -5.66 5.52 5.39
N GLY A 194 -6.44 4.56 4.87
CA GLY A 194 -5.99 3.66 3.79
C GLY A 194 -5.60 4.42 2.53
N GLY A 195 -6.43 5.39 2.12
CA GLY A 195 -6.14 6.25 0.97
C GLY A 195 -4.90 7.13 1.16
N ALA A 196 -4.70 7.67 2.37
CA ALA A 196 -3.49 8.41 2.73
C ALA A 196 -2.22 7.54 2.61
N CYS A 197 -2.29 6.28 3.09
CA CYS A 197 -1.21 5.31 2.94
C CYS A 197 -0.98 4.93 1.48
N ALA A 198 -2.04 4.69 0.70
CA ALA A 198 -1.94 4.40 -0.72
C ALA A 198 -1.31 5.58 -1.50
N GLY A 199 -1.73 6.81 -1.18
CA GLY A 199 -1.14 8.02 -1.75
C GLY A 199 0.35 8.15 -1.40
N LEU A 200 0.72 7.93 -0.13
CA LEU A 200 2.12 7.95 0.31
C LEU A 200 2.96 6.87 -0.40
N ALA A 201 2.39 5.67 -0.59
CA ALA A 201 3.05 4.60 -1.35
C ALA A 201 3.27 5.02 -2.82
N GLY A 202 2.30 5.71 -3.43
CA GLY A 202 2.44 6.31 -4.76
C GLY A 202 3.52 7.39 -4.79
N GLY A 203 3.55 8.29 -3.80
CA GLY A 203 4.60 9.29 -3.65
C GLY A 203 5.99 8.67 -3.50
N HIS A 204 6.12 7.54 -2.80
CA HIS A 204 7.37 6.79 -2.75
C HIS A 204 7.82 6.32 -4.13
N LEU A 205 6.90 5.84 -4.98
CA LEU A 205 7.25 5.40 -6.33
C LEU A 205 7.84 6.53 -7.16
N SER A 206 7.23 7.73 -7.11
CA SER A 206 7.59 8.86 -7.96
C SER A 206 8.69 9.77 -7.41
N LEU A 207 9.00 9.71 -6.10
CA LEU A 207 9.99 10.58 -5.45
C LEU A 207 11.21 9.82 -4.89
N VAL A 208 11.11 8.49 -4.75
CA VAL A 208 12.18 7.67 -4.16
C VAL A 208 12.58 6.53 -5.09
N TYR A 209 11.64 5.64 -5.42
CA TYR A 209 11.92 4.42 -6.18
C TYR A 209 12.38 4.72 -7.61
N THR A 210 11.60 5.54 -8.31
CA THR A 210 11.93 6.03 -9.66
C THR A 210 11.61 7.52 -9.69
N PRO A 211 12.59 8.42 -9.38
CA PRO A 211 12.33 9.85 -9.21
C PRO A 211 12.06 10.53 -10.55
N GLN A 212 10.96 10.14 -11.17
CA GLN A 212 10.42 10.63 -12.43
C GLN A 212 8.95 10.23 -12.55
N TRP A 213 8.19 10.95 -13.35
CA TRP A 213 6.85 10.53 -13.70
C TRP A 213 6.86 9.64 -14.93
N VAL A 214 6.21 8.48 -14.81
CA VAL A 214 5.94 7.57 -15.92
C VAL A 214 4.48 7.14 -15.83
N GLU A 215 3.78 7.16 -16.95
CA GLU A 215 2.40 6.68 -17.00
C GLU A 215 2.28 5.24 -16.51
N ASN A 216 1.26 4.95 -15.72
CA ASN A 216 1.02 3.64 -15.11
C ASN A 216 2.18 3.11 -14.24
N MET A 217 2.94 3.99 -13.60
CA MET A 217 4.13 3.59 -12.81
C MET A 217 3.83 2.73 -11.58
N SER A 218 2.58 2.67 -11.11
CA SER A 218 2.15 1.76 -10.05
C SER A 218 2.14 0.30 -10.53
N ALA A 219 1.84 0.07 -11.81
CA ALA A 219 1.94 -1.22 -12.50
C ALA A 219 1.33 -2.41 -11.71
N GLY A 220 0.15 -2.21 -11.13
CA GLY A 220 -0.57 -3.24 -10.37
C GLY A 220 -0.09 -3.47 -8.93
N ARG A 221 0.82 -2.63 -8.40
CA ARG A 221 1.29 -2.76 -7.01
C ARG A 221 0.19 -2.59 -5.98
N GLY A 222 -0.84 -1.78 -6.25
CA GLY A 222 -2.03 -1.67 -5.40
C GLY A 222 -2.83 -2.97 -5.33
N TRP A 223 -2.95 -3.68 -6.43
CA TRP A 223 -3.58 -5.01 -6.46
C TRP A 223 -2.77 -6.05 -5.68
N ILE A 224 -1.43 -5.99 -5.79
CA ILE A 224 -0.54 -6.84 -5.01
C ILE A 224 -0.68 -6.52 -3.51
N ALA A 225 -0.81 -5.25 -3.15
CA ALA A 225 -1.02 -4.84 -1.75
C ALA A 225 -2.32 -5.41 -1.16
N LEU A 226 -3.43 -5.41 -1.93
CA LEU A 226 -4.68 -6.07 -1.55
C LEU A 226 -4.50 -7.57 -1.33
N ALA A 227 -3.90 -8.27 -2.31
CA ALA A 227 -3.62 -9.69 -2.20
C ALA A 227 -2.76 -10.00 -0.97
N LEU A 228 -1.83 -9.11 -0.64
CA LEU A 228 -0.93 -9.23 0.50
C LEU A 228 -1.66 -9.16 1.84
N VAL A 229 -2.73 -8.36 1.96
CA VAL A 229 -3.58 -8.29 3.17
C VAL A 229 -4.27 -9.62 3.41
N VAL A 230 -4.87 -10.19 2.37
CA VAL A 230 -5.53 -11.51 2.42
C VAL A 230 -4.51 -12.60 2.77
N PHE A 231 -3.35 -12.60 2.10
CA PHE A 231 -2.21 -13.46 2.38
C PHE A 231 -1.78 -13.40 3.85
N ALA A 232 -1.65 -12.20 4.39
CA ALA A 232 -1.26 -12.00 5.77
C ALA A 232 -2.34 -12.39 6.79
N SER A 233 -3.52 -12.80 6.32
CA SER A 233 -4.69 -13.05 7.18
C SER A 233 -4.95 -11.88 8.12
N TRP A 234 -4.91 -10.68 7.59
CA TRP A 234 -5.12 -9.39 8.29
C TRP A 234 -4.24 -9.19 9.54
N ARG A 235 -3.00 -9.71 9.52
CA ARG A 235 -2.00 -9.52 10.59
C ARG A 235 -0.84 -8.64 10.11
N PRO A 236 -0.59 -7.45 10.72
CA PRO A 236 0.40 -6.50 10.23
C PRO A 236 1.81 -7.07 10.07
N TRP A 237 2.28 -7.89 11.03
CA TRP A 237 3.61 -8.49 10.94
C TRP A 237 3.77 -9.47 9.77
N ARG A 238 2.67 -10.14 9.34
CA ARG A 238 2.68 -11.01 8.16
C ARG A 238 2.66 -10.19 6.88
N VAL A 239 1.99 -9.03 6.88
CA VAL A 239 2.06 -8.07 5.77
C VAL A 239 3.49 -7.62 5.57
N LEU A 240 4.21 -7.28 6.65
CA LEU A 240 5.62 -6.91 6.58
C LEU A 240 6.45 -8.04 5.94
N ALA A 241 6.37 -9.27 6.46
CA ALA A 241 7.10 -10.41 5.90
C ALA A 241 6.76 -10.65 4.43
N GLY A 242 5.46 -10.60 4.09
CA GLY A 242 4.98 -10.77 2.73
C GLY A 242 5.48 -9.68 1.77
N ALA A 243 5.47 -8.40 2.19
CA ALA A 243 5.96 -7.30 1.36
C ALA A 243 7.44 -7.48 0.98
N TYR A 244 8.28 -7.95 1.92
CA TYR A 244 9.68 -8.25 1.63
C TYR A 244 9.85 -9.48 0.74
N ILE A 245 9.03 -10.52 0.90
CA ILE A 245 9.04 -11.68 -0.01
C ILE A 245 8.66 -11.24 -1.43
N PHE A 246 7.61 -10.43 -1.58
CA PHE A 246 7.22 -9.89 -2.88
C PHE A 246 8.28 -8.97 -3.48
N GLY A 247 8.87 -8.09 -2.67
CA GLY A 247 9.99 -7.26 -3.08
C GLY A 247 11.18 -8.10 -3.58
N ALA A 248 11.50 -9.20 -2.87
CA ALA A 248 12.56 -10.12 -3.27
C ALA A 248 12.25 -10.83 -4.59
N VAL A 249 11.01 -11.28 -4.81
CA VAL A 249 10.58 -11.89 -6.08
C VAL A 249 10.67 -10.86 -7.22
N TRP A 250 10.22 -9.62 -6.98
CA TRP A 250 10.27 -8.53 -7.95
C TRP A 250 11.70 -8.18 -8.37
N ILE A 251 12.60 -8.03 -7.40
CA ILE A 251 14.00 -7.73 -7.67
C ILE A 251 14.73 -8.93 -8.23
N GLY A 252 14.41 -10.14 -7.75
CA GLY A 252 14.98 -11.39 -8.25
C GLY A 252 14.71 -11.61 -9.74
N GLN A 253 13.50 -11.31 -10.21
CA GLN A 253 13.20 -11.42 -11.66
C GLN A 253 14.03 -10.45 -12.52
N LEU A 254 14.25 -9.20 -12.04
CA LEU A 254 15.05 -8.21 -12.77
C LEU A 254 16.51 -8.68 -12.88
N HIS A 255 17.07 -9.21 -11.80
CA HIS A 255 18.42 -9.77 -11.82
C HIS A 255 18.53 -11.02 -12.68
N ALA A 256 17.51 -11.90 -12.66
CA ALA A 256 17.47 -13.06 -13.52
C ALA A 256 17.50 -12.68 -15.01
N GLN A 257 16.80 -11.61 -15.39
CA GLN A 257 16.86 -11.05 -16.74
C GLN A 257 18.25 -10.48 -17.05
N ALA A 258 18.86 -9.75 -16.12
CA ALA A 258 20.18 -9.15 -16.28
C ALA A 258 21.30 -10.21 -16.41
N PHE A 259 21.17 -11.37 -15.76
CA PHE A 259 22.10 -12.49 -15.86
C PHE A 259 21.92 -13.34 -17.14
N GLY A 260 20.98 -12.96 -18.01
CA GLY A 260 20.77 -13.64 -19.30
C GLY A 260 20.24 -15.07 -19.15
N ILE A 261 19.47 -15.36 -18.10
CA ILE A 261 18.83 -16.68 -17.94
C ILE A 261 17.91 -16.91 -19.16
N PRO A 262 18.01 -18.05 -19.85
CA PRO A 262 17.29 -18.30 -21.08
C PRO A 262 15.80 -18.62 -20.86
N VAL A 263 15.10 -17.68 -20.22
CA VAL A 263 13.66 -17.73 -19.96
C VAL A 263 13.05 -16.46 -20.54
N PRO A 264 11.91 -16.55 -21.27
CA PRO A 264 11.24 -15.38 -21.81
C PRO A 264 10.95 -14.34 -20.72
N SER A 265 11.21 -13.05 -21.00
CA SER A 265 11.03 -11.94 -20.07
C SER A 265 9.58 -11.85 -19.56
N GLN A 266 8.60 -12.22 -20.40
CA GLN A 266 7.18 -12.26 -20.04
C GLN A 266 6.89 -13.27 -18.94
N PHE A 267 7.56 -14.43 -18.96
CA PHE A 267 7.43 -15.44 -17.91
C PHE A 267 8.04 -14.93 -16.59
N LEU A 268 9.23 -14.35 -16.65
CA LEU A 268 9.88 -13.77 -15.47
C LEU A 268 9.02 -12.64 -14.88
N SER A 269 8.41 -11.80 -15.70
CA SER A 269 7.51 -10.72 -15.25
C SER A 269 6.21 -11.25 -14.62
N SER A 270 5.81 -12.49 -14.90
CA SER A 270 4.65 -13.12 -14.26
C SER A 270 4.96 -13.70 -12.88
N LEU A 271 6.23 -13.88 -12.50
CA LEU A 271 6.64 -14.52 -11.24
C LEU A 271 6.01 -13.90 -9.97
N PRO A 272 5.90 -12.56 -9.82
CA PRO A 272 5.23 -11.98 -8.65
C PRO A 272 3.77 -12.40 -8.53
N TYR A 273 3.05 -12.48 -9.65
CA TYR A 273 1.65 -12.91 -9.67
C TYR A 273 1.51 -14.40 -9.42
N LEU A 274 2.40 -15.22 -9.99
CA LEU A 274 2.47 -16.66 -9.69
C LEU A 274 2.80 -16.90 -8.21
N ALA A 275 3.74 -16.16 -7.63
CA ALA A 275 4.04 -16.21 -6.22
C ALA A 275 2.79 -15.90 -5.37
N THR A 276 1.99 -14.90 -5.77
CA THR A 276 0.72 -14.58 -5.11
C THR A 276 -0.22 -15.78 -5.11
N ILE A 277 -0.41 -16.42 -6.26
CA ILE A 277 -1.29 -17.60 -6.40
C ILE A 277 -0.79 -18.75 -5.52
N VAL A 278 0.50 -19.08 -5.60
CA VAL A 278 1.10 -20.16 -4.79
C VAL A 278 0.88 -19.91 -3.31
N VAL A 279 1.13 -18.70 -2.87
CA VAL A 279 0.98 -18.34 -1.47
C VAL A 279 -0.48 -18.36 -1.03
N LEU A 280 -1.42 -17.85 -1.83
CA LEU A 280 -2.86 -17.95 -1.55
C LEU A 280 -3.31 -19.41 -1.43
N VAL A 281 -2.83 -20.30 -2.31
CA VAL A 281 -3.12 -21.73 -2.24
C VAL A 281 -2.59 -22.35 -0.94
N LEU A 282 -1.35 -22.03 -0.56
CA LEU A 282 -0.73 -22.55 0.68
C LEU A 282 -1.51 -22.13 1.93
N ILE A 283 -1.97 -20.88 1.98
CA ILE A 283 -2.73 -20.35 3.13
C ILE A 283 -4.15 -20.92 3.16
N SER A 284 -4.79 -21.06 2.00
CA SER A 284 -6.13 -21.62 1.88
C SER A 284 -6.20 -23.09 2.39
N ARG A 285 -5.08 -23.80 2.44
CA ARG A 285 -5.01 -25.13 3.07
C ARG A 285 -5.35 -25.09 4.56
N ASN A 286 -5.10 -23.97 5.24
CA ASN A 286 -5.41 -23.81 6.66
C ASN A 286 -6.68 -22.96 6.85
N LYS A 287 -7.84 -23.49 6.43
CA LYS A 287 -9.15 -22.82 6.50
C LYS A 287 -9.44 -22.20 7.87
N ARG A 288 -9.03 -22.86 8.96
CA ARG A 288 -9.30 -22.43 10.34
C ARG A 288 -8.62 -21.08 10.65
N LEU A 289 -7.37 -20.89 10.24
CA LEU A 289 -6.64 -19.64 10.47
C LEU A 289 -7.15 -18.48 9.60
N THR A 290 -7.56 -18.78 8.38
CA THR A 290 -8.10 -17.77 7.46
C THR A 290 -9.46 -17.29 7.94
N MET A 291 -10.39 -18.22 8.24
CA MET A 291 -11.75 -17.89 8.69
C MET A 291 -11.78 -17.14 10.03
N MET A 292 -10.86 -17.44 10.98
CA MET A 292 -10.83 -16.78 12.29
C MET A 292 -10.37 -15.31 12.22
N ASN A 293 -9.67 -14.89 11.16
CA ASN A 293 -9.14 -13.54 11.06
C ASN A 293 -9.84 -12.69 10.00
N THR A 294 -10.61 -13.29 9.08
CA THR A 294 -11.36 -12.57 8.06
C THR A 294 -12.50 -11.79 8.72
N PRO A 295 -12.60 -10.46 8.49
CA PRO A 295 -13.74 -9.70 8.97
C PRO A 295 -15.03 -10.21 8.32
N ALA A 296 -16.00 -10.65 9.12
CA ALA A 296 -17.21 -11.32 8.60
C ALA A 296 -18.14 -10.36 7.81
N SER A 297 -18.05 -9.04 8.08
CA SER A 297 -18.80 -8.01 7.35
C SER A 297 -18.02 -7.42 6.16
N LEU A 298 -16.89 -8.02 5.76
CA LEU A 298 -16.06 -7.50 4.67
C LEU A 298 -16.86 -7.40 3.36
N GLY A 299 -16.86 -6.22 2.76
CA GLY A 299 -17.56 -5.94 1.50
C GLY A 299 -19.09 -5.82 1.64
N GLN A 300 -19.65 -5.97 2.84
CA GLN A 300 -21.09 -5.82 3.05
C GLN A 300 -21.48 -4.35 3.24
N PRO A 301 -22.48 -3.85 2.50
CA PRO A 301 -23.00 -2.50 2.71
C PRO A 301 -23.66 -2.42 4.09
N PHE A 302 -23.56 -1.27 4.72
CA PHE A 302 -24.22 -0.98 5.98
C PHE A 302 -25.11 0.25 5.82
N VAL A 303 -26.40 0.05 6.01
CA VAL A 303 -27.40 1.13 6.06
C VAL A 303 -27.96 1.12 7.47
N PRO A 304 -27.74 2.18 8.26
CA PRO A 304 -28.35 2.26 9.61
C PRO A 304 -29.87 2.29 9.47
N ASP A 305 -30.56 1.53 10.32
CA ASP A 305 -32.01 1.59 10.43
C ASP A 305 -32.40 3.03 10.81
N ARG A 306 -33.39 3.61 10.09
CA ARG A 306 -33.90 4.96 10.31
C ARG A 306 -34.89 4.97 11.45
#